data_fe90cd14a4cb05bfbea84ab9f5dd8f8b
#
_entry.id   fe90cd14a4cb05bfbea84ab9f5dd8f8b
#
_cell.length_a   1.000
_cell.length_b   1.000
_cell.length_c   1.000
_cell.angle_alpha   90.00
_cell.angle_beta   90.00
_cell.angle_gamma   90.00
#
_symmetry.space_group_name_H-M   'P 1'
#
loop_
_entity.id
_entity.type
_entity.pdbx_description
1 polymer ?
#
loop_
_entity_poly.entity_id
_entity_poly.type
_entity_poly.pdbx_seq_one_letter_code
_entity_poly.pdbx_strand_id
1 'polypeptide(L)'
;MIDGNKKELSSEQHTLYIEIIPEKKRVIDKEKSIYEIIPKHKRYRVYIGRFFELKKGLHSVFNGLRDATNKDYLELMINSGGGLVNEGQQFYNLIQEKFYKRTISYLDNKGYSMGALLFCMADKRVVYEYSDLMFHTYSHGSSGKGQEVKSHVAHTAKKLEKFFYDLIVKKGFLTNEEFKKMVIGQDYWMNTKEMCKRGIATHVILEGQEITAKEYLKRFKKNKNRKKEEQK
;
A
#
# COMPACT_ATOMS: atom_id res chain seq x y z
N MET A 1 -21.98 -29.27 3.46
CA MET A 1 -20.66 -29.63 2.87
C MET A 1 -20.40 -28.62 1.78
N ILE A 2 -19.55 -27.63 2.05
CA ILE A 2 -19.14 -26.64 1.05
C ILE A 2 -17.73 -27.06 0.67
N ASP A 3 -17.65 -27.69 -0.50
CA ASP A 3 -16.40 -28.15 -1.09
C ASP A 3 -15.64 -26.93 -1.64
N GLY A 4 -14.74 -26.41 -0.83
CA GLY A 4 -13.86 -25.32 -1.22
C GLY A 4 -12.70 -25.89 -2.01
N ASN A 5 -12.74 -25.74 -3.33
CA ASN A 5 -11.64 -26.02 -4.23
C ASN A 5 -10.42 -25.16 -3.89
N LYS A 6 -9.65 -25.57 -2.90
CA LYS A 6 -8.26 -25.09 -2.68
C LYS A 6 -7.39 -25.76 -3.72
N LYS A 7 -7.14 -25.10 -4.85
CA LYS A 7 -5.96 -25.42 -5.65
C LYS A 7 -4.73 -25.03 -4.84
N GLU A 8 -3.99 -25.99 -4.33
CA GLU A 8 -2.64 -25.78 -3.83
C GLU A 8 -1.77 -25.23 -4.95
N LEU A 9 -1.39 -23.98 -4.82
CA LEU A 9 -0.39 -23.33 -5.67
C LEU A 9 0.97 -23.57 -5.02
N SER A 10 1.93 -24.03 -5.80
CA SER A 10 3.31 -24.28 -5.35
C SER A 10 3.92 -23.03 -4.72
N SER A 11 4.81 -23.20 -3.73
CA SER A 11 5.38 -22.18 -2.85
C SER A 11 6.13 -21.01 -3.52
N GLU A 12 6.32 -21.04 -4.82
CA GLU A 12 7.03 -20.00 -5.60
C GLU A 12 6.11 -18.97 -6.30
N GLN A 13 4.79 -19.10 -6.21
CA GLN A 13 3.85 -18.32 -7.03
C GLN A 13 3.04 -17.24 -6.29
N HIS A 14 3.26 -17.00 -5.00
CA HIS A 14 2.45 -16.04 -4.23
C HIS A 14 2.97 -14.60 -4.30
N THR A 15 2.86 -14.00 -5.46
CA THR A 15 3.27 -12.60 -5.62
C THR A 15 2.14 -11.62 -5.38
N LEU A 16 0.95 -12.00 -5.76
CA LEU A 16 -0.28 -11.20 -5.61
C LEU A 16 -1.52 -12.10 -5.68
N TYR A 17 -2.43 -11.98 -4.75
CA TYR A 17 -3.77 -12.54 -4.90
C TYR A 17 -4.84 -11.60 -4.36
N ILE A 18 -6.09 -11.81 -4.78
CA ILE A 18 -7.23 -11.01 -4.41
C ILE A 18 -8.22 -11.85 -3.61
N GLU A 19 -8.68 -11.31 -2.51
CA GLU A 19 -9.75 -11.87 -1.70
C GLU A 19 -10.94 -10.91 -1.70
N ILE A 20 -12.14 -11.41 -2.01
CA ILE A 20 -13.37 -10.62 -1.98
C ILE A 20 -14.13 -10.99 -0.72
N ILE A 21 -14.24 -10.05 0.20
CA ILE A 21 -14.93 -10.20 1.46
C ILE A 21 -16.30 -9.51 1.36
N PRO A 22 -17.42 -10.25 1.36
CA PRO A 22 -18.73 -9.63 1.36
C PRO A 22 -19.03 -9.00 2.72
N GLU A 23 -19.36 -7.73 2.74
CA GLU A 23 -19.97 -7.11 3.92
C GLU A 23 -21.47 -7.39 3.94
N LYS A 24 -21.93 -7.99 5.02
CA LYS A 24 -23.32 -8.45 5.18
C LYS A 24 -24.19 -7.37 5.80
N LYS A 25 -25.29 -7.00 5.14
CA LYS A 25 -26.36 -6.20 5.72
C LYS A 25 -27.47 -7.10 6.23
N ARG A 26 -27.90 -6.95 7.49
CA ARG A 26 -29.13 -7.56 7.97
C ARG A 26 -30.33 -6.81 7.39
N VAL A 27 -31.13 -7.48 6.61
CA VAL A 27 -32.47 -7.02 6.24
C VAL A 27 -33.46 -7.75 7.14
N ILE A 28 -34.17 -6.98 7.95
CA ILE A 28 -35.23 -7.52 8.81
C ILE A 28 -36.52 -7.45 8.01
N ASP A 29 -37.03 -8.59 7.55
CA ASP A 29 -38.39 -8.69 7.07
C ASP A 29 -39.28 -8.95 8.29
N LYS A 30 -40.09 -7.96 8.63
CA LYS A 30 -40.97 -8.02 9.81
C LYS A 30 -42.06 -9.05 9.70
N GLU A 31 -42.40 -9.53 8.49
CA GLU A 31 -43.48 -10.46 8.25
C GLU A 31 -43.06 -11.94 8.24
N LYS A 32 -41.77 -12.24 7.99
CA LYS A 32 -41.34 -13.62 7.76
C LYS A 32 -40.43 -14.23 8.82
N SER A 33 -40.01 -13.50 9.83
CA SER A 33 -39.00 -13.96 10.81
C SER A 33 -37.71 -14.49 10.19
N ILE A 34 -37.45 -14.18 8.90
CA ILE A 34 -36.31 -14.61 8.12
C ILE A 34 -35.46 -13.35 7.85
N TYR A 35 -34.20 -13.44 8.23
CA TYR A 35 -33.21 -12.39 7.97
C TYR A 35 -32.44 -12.74 6.70
N GLU A 36 -32.65 -11.99 5.63
CA GLU A 36 -31.79 -12.06 4.47
C GLU A 36 -30.58 -11.13 4.64
N ILE A 37 -29.38 -11.68 4.49
CA ILE A 37 -28.14 -10.93 4.59
C ILE A 37 -27.73 -10.56 3.18
N ILE A 38 -28.03 -9.33 2.76
CA ILE A 38 -27.64 -8.82 1.45
C ILE A 38 -26.29 -8.09 1.60
N PRO A 39 -25.24 -8.46 0.83
CA PRO A 39 -24.00 -7.74 0.81
C PRO A 39 -24.24 -6.31 0.32
N LYS A 40 -23.93 -5.31 1.14
CA LYS A 40 -24.09 -3.88 0.78
C LYS A 40 -22.99 -3.41 -0.16
N HIS A 41 -21.77 -3.89 0.04
CA HIS A 41 -20.58 -3.61 -0.74
C HIS A 41 -19.57 -4.74 -0.53
N LYS A 42 -18.60 -4.84 -1.41
CA LYS A 42 -17.51 -5.80 -1.34
C LYS A 42 -16.26 -5.15 -0.78
N ARG A 43 -15.43 -5.95 -0.15
CA ARG A 43 -14.09 -5.58 0.25
C ARG A 43 -13.11 -6.47 -0.53
N TYR A 44 -12.29 -5.83 -1.33
CA TYR A 44 -11.24 -6.50 -2.10
C TYR A 44 -9.96 -6.45 -1.28
N ARG A 45 -9.34 -7.58 -0.99
CA ARG A 45 -8.05 -7.65 -0.30
C ARG A 45 -6.99 -8.14 -1.26
N VAL A 46 -5.90 -7.37 -1.39
CA VAL A 46 -4.78 -7.69 -2.27
C VAL A 46 -3.51 -7.80 -1.44
N TYR A 47 -2.87 -8.97 -1.49
CA TYR A 47 -1.58 -9.22 -0.84
C TYR A 47 -0.45 -8.88 -1.81
N ILE A 48 0.44 -7.99 -1.37
CA ILE A 48 1.53 -7.46 -2.18
C ILE A 48 2.86 -7.92 -1.58
N GLY A 49 3.47 -8.93 -2.20
CA GLY A 49 4.81 -9.40 -1.92
C GLY A 49 5.83 -8.82 -2.90
N ARG A 50 6.26 -9.57 -3.89
CA ARG A 50 7.04 -9.07 -5.01
C ARG A 50 6.14 -8.49 -6.08
N PHE A 51 6.41 -7.28 -6.53
CA PHE A 51 5.65 -6.61 -7.59
C PHE A 51 6.38 -6.77 -8.94
N PHE A 52 6.78 -8.01 -9.27
CA PHE A 52 7.71 -8.26 -10.38
C PHE A 52 7.17 -9.08 -11.54
N GLU A 53 6.15 -9.91 -11.35
CA GLU A 53 5.83 -10.87 -12.39
C GLU A 53 4.53 -10.54 -13.12
N LEU A 54 4.71 -9.96 -14.29
CA LEU A 54 3.68 -9.64 -15.27
C LEU A 54 2.98 -10.86 -15.88
N LYS A 55 3.60 -12.00 -15.90
CA LYS A 55 3.19 -13.03 -16.87
C LYS A 55 1.97 -13.87 -16.47
N LYS A 56 1.56 -13.92 -15.19
CA LYS A 56 0.38 -14.75 -14.79
C LYS A 56 -0.49 -14.22 -13.66
N GLY A 57 -0.05 -13.27 -12.85
CA GLY A 57 -0.77 -12.86 -11.63
C GLY A 57 -1.45 -11.49 -11.70
N LEU A 58 -0.78 -10.48 -12.26
CA LEU A 58 -1.28 -9.09 -12.23
C LEU A 58 -2.54 -8.87 -13.07
N HIS A 59 -2.65 -9.51 -14.23
CA HIS A 59 -3.84 -9.38 -15.08
C HIS A 59 -5.11 -9.88 -14.38
N SER A 60 -5.05 -10.99 -13.65
CA SER A 60 -6.20 -11.52 -12.91
C SER A 60 -6.62 -10.59 -11.77
N VAL A 61 -5.64 -10.02 -11.06
CA VAL A 61 -5.90 -9.02 -10.01
C VAL A 61 -6.52 -7.75 -10.60
N PHE A 62 -5.96 -7.21 -11.66
CA PHE A 62 -6.52 -6.02 -12.33
C PHE A 62 -7.93 -6.27 -12.86
N ASN A 63 -8.19 -7.42 -13.48
CA ASN A 63 -9.53 -7.78 -13.94
C ASN A 63 -10.51 -7.89 -12.76
N GLY A 64 -10.14 -8.60 -11.69
CA GLY A 64 -10.98 -8.70 -10.50
C GLY A 64 -11.30 -7.36 -9.85
N LEU A 65 -10.31 -6.43 -9.81
CA LEU A 65 -10.53 -5.10 -9.27
C LEU A 65 -11.34 -4.19 -10.20
N ARG A 66 -11.32 -4.42 -11.51
CA ARG A 66 -12.15 -3.66 -12.47
C ARG A 66 -13.64 -3.94 -12.33
N ASP A 67 -14.02 -5.10 -11.77
CA ASP A 67 -15.40 -5.46 -11.47
C ASP A 67 -15.94 -4.74 -10.22
N ALA A 68 -15.09 -4.01 -9.49
CA ALA A 68 -15.49 -3.26 -8.32
C ALA A 68 -16.40 -2.09 -8.69
N THR A 69 -17.37 -1.86 -7.81
CA THR A 69 -18.29 -0.71 -7.88
C THR A 69 -17.75 0.48 -7.08
N ASN A 70 -18.37 1.63 -7.24
CA ASN A 70 -18.05 2.85 -6.48
C ASN A 70 -18.43 2.78 -4.99
N LYS A 71 -18.94 1.67 -4.50
CA LYS A 71 -19.28 1.42 -3.10
C LYS A 71 -18.29 0.47 -2.42
N ASP A 72 -17.47 -0.22 -3.19
CA ASP A 72 -16.56 -1.25 -2.69
C ASP A 72 -15.29 -0.63 -2.12
N TYR A 73 -14.61 -1.38 -1.24
CA TYR A 73 -13.38 -0.99 -0.56
C TYR A 73 -12.21 -1.86 -1.02
N LEU A 74 -11.01 -1.28 -0.96
CA LEU A 74 -9.76 -1.98 -1.24
C LEU A 74 -8.87 -2.01 0.01
N GLU A 75 -8.37 -3.19 0.36
CA GLU A 75 -7.33 -3.41 1.36
C GLU A 75 -6.06 -3.91 0.68
N LEU A 76 -4.95 -3.26 0.95
CA LEU A 76 -3.62 -3.65 0.47
C LEU A 76 -2.83 -4.19 1.65
N MET A 77 -2.47 -5.48 1.61
CA MET A 77 -1.61 -6.14 2.60
C MET A 77 -0.18 -6.15 2.05
N ILE A 78 0.69 -5.31 2.57
CA ILE A 78 2.00 -5.02 1.97
C ILE A 78 3.13 -5.61 2.81
N ASN A 79 3.89 -6.52 2.20
CA ASN A 79 5.18 -7.00 2.67
C ASN A 79 6.12 -7.13 1.46
N SER A 80 6.58 -5.99 0.93
CA SER A 80 7.17 -5.90 -0.40
C SER A 80 8.50 -5.19 -0.42
N GLY A 81 9.47 -5.78 -1.10
CA GLY A 81 10.73 -5.11 -1.47
C GLY A 81 10.61 -4.18 -2.68
N GLY A 82 9.43 -4.05 -3.28
CA GLY A 82 9.20 -3.22 -4.45
C GLY A 82 8.93 -3.99 -5.72
N GLY A 83 9.21 -3.38 -6.87
CA GLY A 83 8.96 -3.97 -8.18
C GLY A 83 8.85 -2.95 -9.31
N LEU A 84 8.15 -3.34 -10.38
CA LEU A 84 8.07 -2.57 -11.61
C LEU A 84 7.24 -1.29 -11.44
N VAL A 85 7.81 -0.16 -11.82
CA VAL A 85 7.19 1.16 -11.62
C VAL A 85 6.01 1.38 -12.56
N ASN A 86 6.07 0.89 -13.81
CA ASN A 86 4.97 1.05 -14.76
C ASN A 86 3.69 0.34 -14.29
N GLU A 87 3.84 -0.87 -13.77
CA GLU A 87 2.75 -1.66 -13.20
C GLU A 87 2.20 -1.01 -11.93
N GLY A 88 3.08 -0.43 -11.11
CA GLY A 88 2.68 0.38 -9.97
C GLY A 88 1.88 1.61 -10.38
N GLN A 89 2.25 2.29 -11.46
CA GLN A 89 1.47 3.40 -12.02
C GLN A 89 0.12 2.93 -12.56
N GLN A 90 0.07 1.78 -13.24
CA GLN A 90 -1.19 1.19 -13.71
C GLN A 90 -2.10 0.87 -12.52
N PHE A 91 -1.55 0.31 -11.46
CA PHE A 91 -2.29 0.00 -10.24
C PHE A 91 -2.82 1.28 -9.55
N TYR A 92 -1.99 2.32 -9.48
CA TYR A 92 -2.42 3.63 -9.00
C TYR A 92 -3.62 4.17 -9.78
N ASN A 93 -3.58 4.13 -11.11
CA ASN A 93 -4.69 4.60 -11.95
C ASN A 93 -5.97 3.81 -11.67
N LEU A 94 -5.87 2.49 -11.48
CA LEU A 94 -7.01 1.65 -11.13
C LEU A 94 -7.58 1.98 -9.74
N ILE A 95 -6.71 2.25 -8.75
CA ILE A 95 -7.13 2.71 -7.42
C ILE A 95 -7.88 4.05 -7.53
N GLN A 96 -7.36 4.99 -8.31
CA GLN A 96 -8.02 6.29 -8.49
C GLN A 96 -9.38 6.16 -9.19
N GLU A 97 -9.48 5.25 -10.17
CA GLU A 97 -10.73 5.00 -10.91
C GLU A 97 -11.80 4.34 -10.02
N LYS A 98 -11.43 3.26 -9.31
CA LYS A 98 -12.39 2.37 -8.66
C LYS A 98 -12.53 2.57 -7.15
N PHE A 99 -11.47 3.03 -6.46
CA PHE A 99 -11.39 3.01 -5.00
C PHE A 99 -10.95 4.35 -4.39
N TYR A 100 -11.12 5.45 -5.12
CA TYR A 100 -10.76 6.78 -4.62
C TYR A 100 -11.39 7.06 -3.25
N LYS A 101 -10.57 7.39 -2.25
CA LYS A 101 -10.94 7.58 -0.83
C LYS A 101 -11.56 6.35 -0.15
N ARG A 102 -11.34 5.16 -0.69
CA ARG A 102 -11.83 3.89 -0.11
C ARG A 102 -10.76 2.82 -0.08
N THR A 103 -9.50 3.24 0.02
CA THR A 103 -8.35 2.33 0.10
C THR A 103 -7.72 2.37 1.47
N ILE A 104 -7.47 1.18 2.04
CA ILE A 104 -6.72 0.98 3.27
C ILE A 104 -5.46 0.19 2.92
N SER A 105 -4.30 0.58 3.42
CA SER A 105 -3.07 -0.20 3.32
C SER A 105 -2.56 -0.60 4.69
N TYR A 106 -2.13 -1.85 4.80
CA TYR A 106 -1.47 -2.42 5.95
C TYR A 106 -0.02 -2.73 5.57
N LEU A 107 0.93 -2.22 6.33
CA LEU A 107 2.35 -2.50 6.15
C LEU A 107 2.77 -3.58 7.14
N ASP A 108 2.65 -4.86 6.74
CA ASP A 108 2.85 -6.01 7.65
C ASP A 108 4.27 -6.06 8.21
N ASN A 109 5.28 -5.80 7.37
CA ASN A 109 6.68 -5.76 7.78
C ASN A 109 7.42 -4.68 6.99
N LYS A 110 7.64 -4.86 5.70
CA LYS A 110 8.43 -3.96 4.85
C LYS A 110 7.64 -3.43 3.65
N GLY A 111 7.88 -2.15 3.35
CA GLY A 111 7.45 -1.52 2.11
C GLY A 111 8.59 -0.71 1.53
N TYR A 112 9.32 -1.26 0.55
CA TYR A 112 10.47 -0.60 -0.04
C TYR A 112 10.18 -0.27 -1.50
N SER A 113 10.80 0.82 -2.01
CA SER A 113 10.68 1.17 -3.43
C SER A 113 9.21 1.33 -3.86
N MET A 114 8.78 0.61 -4.90
CA MET A 114 7.36 0.61 -5.33
C MET A 114 6.41 0.13 -4.22
N GLY A 115 6.83 -0.77 -3.32
CA GLY A 115 6.04 -1.18 -2.16
C GLY A 115 5.72 -0.02 -1.21
N ALA A 116 6.67 0.90 -1.01
CA ALA A 116 6.45 2.13 -0.23
C ALA A 116 5.46 3.07 -0.93
N LEU A 117 5.55 3.22 -2.25
CA LEU A 117 4.62 4.04 -3.02
C LEU A 117 3.20 3.46 -2.97
N LEU A 118 3.05 2.14 -3.11
CA LEU A 118 1.75 1.47 -3.00
C LEU A 118 1.13 1.67 -1.61
N PHE A 119 1.92 1.59 -0.55
CA PHE A 119 1.46 1.91 0.80
C PHE A 119 0.96 3.35 0.91
N CYS A 120 1.68 4.29 0.32
CA CYS A 120 1.36 5.72 0.32
C CYS A 120 0.14 6.08 -0.55
N MET A 121 -0.32 5.21 -1.46
CA MET A 121 -1.51 5.46 -2.29
C MET A 121 -2.81 5.46 -1.48
N ALA A 122 -2.88 4.70 -0.40
CA ALA A 122 -4.07 4.54 0.41
C ALA A 122 -4.42 5.79 1.24
N ASP A 123 -5.69 5.92 1.57
CA ASP A 123 -6.22 6.99 2.43
C ASP A 123 -5.96 6.68 3.90
N LYS A 124 -6.22 5.46 4.33
CA LYS A 124 -5.86 4.94 5.64
C LYS A 124 -4.64 4.05 5.53
N ARG A 125 -3.60 4.33 6.29
CA ARG A 125 -2.30 3.65 6.25
C ARG A 125 -1.96 3.14 7.65
N VAL A 126 -2.01 1.83 7.80
CA VAL A 126 -1.83 1.12 9.07
C VAL A 126 -0.46 0.45 9.07
N VAL A 127 0.29 0.60 10.13
CA VAL A 127 1.59 -0.04 10.34
C VAL A 127 1.59 -0.87 11.61
N TYR A 128 2.53 -1.78 11.75
CA TYR A 128 2.82 -2.53 12.97
C TYR A 128 4.06 -1.95 13.67
N GLU A 129 4.35 -2.41 14.88
CA GLU A 129 5.47 -1.88 15.68
C GLU A 129 6.82 -2.01 14.98
N TYR A 130 7.03 -3.08 14.22
CA TYR A 130 8.28 -3.39 13.53
C TYR A 130 8.18 -3.21 12.00
N SER A 131 7.29 -2.36 11.54
CA SER A 131 7.20 -2.03 10.11
C SER A 131 8.30 -1.07 9.70
N ASP A 132 8.87 -1.32 8.52
CA ASP A 132 9.87 -0.49 7.88
C ASP A 132 9.44 -0.02 6.48
N LEU A 133 9.77 1.22 6.15
CA LEU A 133 9.48 1.81 4.85
C LEU A 133 10.75 2.44 4.28
N MET A 134 10.94 2.33 2.96
CA MET A 134 12.08 2.97 2.30
C MET A 134 11.68 3.60 0.97
N PHE A 135 12.00 4.89 0.84
CA PHE A 135 11.95 5.61 -0.42
C PHE A 135 13.33 5.73 -1.02
N HIS A 136 13.44 5.46 -2.32
CA HIS A 136 14.64 5.65 -3.11
C HIS A 136 14.30 6.02 -4.55
N THR A 137 15.31 6.39 -5.33
CA THR A 137 15.17 6.67 -6.76
C THR A 137 14.87 5.38 -7.54
N TYR A 138 14.35 5.53 -8.75
CA TYR A 138 14.08 4.41 -9.65
C TYR A 138 15.34 3.96 -10.40
N SER A 139 15.38 2.70 -10.79
CA SER A 139 16.32 2.18 -11.78
C SER A 139 15.66 2.10 -13.14
N HIS A 140 16.35 2.51 -14.17
CA HIS A 140 15.87 2.48 -15.55
C HIS A 140 16.99 2.07 -16.50
N GLY A 141 16.67 1.18 -17.44
CA GLY A 141 17.54 0.80 -18.55
C GLY A 141 16.85 1.14 -19.87
N SER A 142 17.62 1.54 -20.88
CA SER A 142 17.13 1.77 -22.21
C SER A 142 18.16 1.31 -23.25
N SER A 143 17.70 0.70 -24.33
CA SER A 143 18.52 0.26 -25.45
C SER A 143 17.84 0.61 -26.76
N GLY A 144 18.62 0.83 -27.81
CA GLY A 144 18.12 1.23 -29.13
C GLY A 144 19.03 2.23 -29.83
N LYS A 145 18.53 2.95 -30.82
CA LYS A 145 19.28 3.99 -31.53
C LYS A 145 19.54 5.17 -30.59
N GLY A 146 20.73 5.79 -30.71
CA GLY A 146 21.23 6.80 -29.77
C GLY A 146 20.24 7.93 -29.46
N GLN A 147 19.58 8.50 -30.45
CA GLN A 147 18.62 9.59 -30.22
C GLN A 147 17.28 9.10 -29.59
N GLU A 148 16.84 7.91 -29.95
CA GLU A 148 15.67 7.26 -29.33
C GLU A 148 15.92 6.99 -27.85
N VAL A 149 17.11 6.46 -27.51
CA VAL A 149 17.53 6.23 -26.12
C VAL A 149 17.51 7.51 -25.31
N LYS A 150 18.12 8.58 -25.82
CA LYS A 150 18.14 9.89 -25.14
C LYS A 150 16.74 10.44 -24.89
N SER A 151 15.88 10.41 -25.92
CA SER A 151 14.50 10.87 -25.83
C SER A 151 13.69 10.03 -24.82
N HIS A 152 13.81 8.71 -24.86
CA HIS A 152 13.11 7.80 -23.94
C HIS A 152 13.56 7.99 -22.48
N VAL A 153 14.85 8.09 -22.22
CA VAL A 153 15.38 8.33 -20.88
C VAL A 153 14.89 9.66 -20.31
N ALA A 154 14.98 10.74 -21.09
CA ALA A 154 14.52 12.06 -20.65
C ALA A 154 13.00 12.11 -20.38
N HIS A 155 12.20 11.49 -21.22
CA HIS A 155 10.74 11.38 -21.00
C HIS A 155 10.40 10.57 -19.76
N THR A 156 11.05 9.42 -19.59
CA THR A 156 10.83 8.53 -18.45
C THR A 156 11.22 9.19 -17.13
N ALA A 157 12.37 9.85 -17.09
CA ALA A 157 12.81 10.59 -15.90
C ALA A 157 11.75 11.62 -15.47
N LYS A 158 11.33 12.51 -16.37
CA LYS A 158 10.31 13.53 -16.08
C LYS A 158 9.00 12.92 -15.59
N LYS A 159 8.53 11.83 -16.23
CA LYS A 159 7.30 11.13 -15.87
C LYS A 159 7.38 10.52 -14.47
N LEU A 160 8.47 9.81 -14.16
CA LEU A 160 8.63 9.11 -12.89
C LEU A 160 8.90 10.05 -11.72
N GLU A 161 9.73 11.07 -11.92
CA GLU A 161 9.95 12.11 -10.90
C GLU A 161 8.64 12.81 -10.53
N LYS A 162 7.83 13.17 -11.53
CA LYS A 162 6.50 13.75 -11.27
C LYS A 162 5.61 12.79 -10.47
N PHE A 163 5.55 11.53 -10.83
CA PHE A 163 4.74 10.52 -10.14
C PHE A 163 5.18 10.35 -8.67
N PHE A 164 6.48 10.25 -8.43
CA PHE A 164 7.02 10.14 -7.08
C PHE A 164 6.78 11.42 -6.28
N TYR A 165 6.99 12.57 -6.89
CA TYR A 165 6.71 13.87 -6.27
C TYR A 165 5.25 13.98 -5.81
N ASP A 166 4.32 13.60 -6.67
CA ASP A 166 2.88 13.66 -6.37
C ASP A 166 2.49 12.72 -5.21
N LEU A 167 3.12 11.56 -5.09
CA LEU A 167 2.84 10.59 -4.03
C LEU A 167 3.57 10.84 -2.72
N ILE A 168 4.72 11.50 -2.75
CA ILE A 168 5.60 11.63 -1.57
C ILE A 168 5.60 13.06 -1.06
N VAL A 169 5.92 14.03 -1.93
CA VAL A 169 6.11 15.42 -1.51
C VAL A 169 4.79 16.16 -1.33
N LYS A 170 3.87 16.03 -2.29
CA LYS A 170 2.55 16.68 -2.14
C LYS A 170 1.73 16.17 -0.97
N LYS A 171 2.02 14.95 -0.49
CA LYS A 171 1.44 14.41 0.74
C LYS A 171 2.22 14.80 2.00
N GLY A 172 3.33 15.49 1.88
CA GLY A 172 4.16 15.97 3.00
C GLY A 172 5.03 14.89 3.65
N PHE A 173 5.30 13.77 2.97
CA PHE A 173 6.08 12.66 3.51
C PHE A 173 7.59 12.91 3.46
N LEU A 174 8.05 13.58 2.41
CA LEU A 174 9.39 14.17 2.31
C LEU A 174 9.27 15.67 2.00
N THR A 175 10.28 16.44 2.39
CA THR A 175 10.44 17.82 1.94
C THR A 175 10.93 17.87 0.49
N ASN A 176 10.87 19.05 -0.14
CA ASN A 176 11.44 19.25 -1.48
C ASN A 176 12.94 18.95 -1.53
N GLU A 177 13.68 19.35 -0.48
CA GLU A 177 15.13 19.14 -0.37
C GLU A 177 15.46 17.65 -0.22
N GLU A 178 14.70 16.93 0.61
CA GLU A 178 14.84 15.47 0.77
C GLU A 178 14.53 14.76 -0.54
N PHE A 179 13.48 15.18 -1.24
CA PHE A 179 13.13 14.59 -2.54
C PHE A 179 14.22 14.79 -3.59
N LYS A 180 14.81 16.01 -3.69
CA LYS A 180 15.95 16.25 -4.58
C LYS A 180 17.14 15.35 -4.27
N LYS A 181 17.44 15.13 -2.99
CA LYS A 181 18.49 14.20 -2.56
C LYS A 181 18.15 12.75 -2.90
N MET A 182 16.88 12.35 -2.75
CA MET A 182 16.40 11.02 -3.14
C MET A 182 16.59 10.77 -4.64
N VAL A 183 16.26 11.73 -5.49
CA VAL A 183 16.42 11.62 -6.95
C VAL A 183 17.86 11.38 -7.36
N ILE A 184 18.83 11.97 -6.64
CA ILE A 184 20.26 11.79 -6.88
C ILE A 184 20.89 10.62 -6.11
N GLY A 185 20.08 9.76 -5.46
CA GLY A 185 20.52 8.48 -4.94
C GLY A 185 20.58 8.33 -3.42
N GLN A 186 20.03 9.29 -2.65
CA GLN A 186 19.92 9.12 -1.19
C GLN A 186 18.68 8.32 -0.83
N ASP A 187 18.85 7.19 -0.11
CA ASP A 187 17.76 6.40 0.43
C ASP A 187 17.19 6.98 1.73
N TYR A 188 15.87 6.92 1.88
CA TYR A 188 15.15 7.35 3.08
C TYR A 188 14.49 6.18 3.78
N TRP A 189 15.12 5.70 4.83
CA TRP A 189 14.64 4.60 5.69
C TRP A 189 13.82 5.13 6.86
N MET A 190 12.67 4.54 7.12
CA MET A 190 11.74 5.00 8.13
C MET A 190 11.12 3.83 8.89
N ASN A 191 11.34 3.80 10.19
CA ASN A 191 10.63 2.91 11.10
C ASN A 191 9.21 3.44 11.43
N THR A 192 8.44 2.66 12.14
CA THR A 192 7.05 2.99 12.54
C THR A 192 6.93 4.37 13.18
N LYS A 193 7.84 4.73 14.10
CA LYS A 193 7.81 6.03 14.76
C LYS A 193 8.05 7.19 13.79
N GLU A 194 8.99 7.04 12.87
CA GLU A 194 9.29 8.07 11.88
C GLU A 194 8.14 8.21 10.88
N MET A 195 7.55 7.10 10.44
CA MET A 195 6.34 7.12 9.60
C MET A 195 5.17 7.85 10.28
N CYS A 196 4.98 7.64 11.60
CA CYS A 196 3.96 8.36 12.36
C CYS A 196 4.24 9.86 12.46
N LYS A 197 5.49 10.26 12.68
CA LYS A 197 5.87 11.69 12.78
C LYS A 197 5.68 12.43 11.46
N ARG A 198 5.97 11.79 10.34
CA ARG A 198 5.82 12.35 8.99
C ARG A 198 4.39 12.27 8.44
N GLY A 199 3.45 11.68 9.19
CA GLY A 199 2.08 11.47 8.71
C GLY A 199 1.97 10.42 7.61
N ILE A 200 3.02 9.65 7.36
CA ILE A 200 3.00 8.51 6.42
C ILE A 200 2.04 7.44 6.97
N ALA A 201 2.24 7.02 8.22
CA ALA A 201 1.28 6.17 8.92
C ALA A 201 0.16 7.02 9.54
N THR A 202 -1.09 6.59 9.38
CA THR A 202 -2.27 7.19 10.04
C THR A 202 -2.63 6.45 11.30
N HIS A 203 -2.39 5.12 11.34
CA HIS A 203 -2.72 4.22 12.45
C HIS A 203 -1.59 3.23 12.69
N VAL A 204 -1.55 2.69 13.89
CA VAL A 204 -0.59 1.66 14.34
C VAL A 204 -1.37 0.52 15.01
N ILE A 205 -1.06 -0.73 14.66
CA ILE A 205 -1.49 -1.90 15.44
C ILE A 205 -0.48 -2.10 16.58
N LEU A 206 -0.91 -1.94 17.79
CA LEU A 206 -0.12 -2.11 19.00
C LEU A 206 -0.89 -2.97 19.99
N GLU A 207 -0.29 -4.08 20.45
CA GLU A 207 -0.91 -4.99 21.44
C GLU A 207 -2.33 -5.44 21.03
N GLY A 208 -2.52 -5.74 19.75
CA GLY A 208 -3.79 -6.19 19.20
C GLY A 208 -4.85 -5.08 18.99
N GLN A 209 -4.51 -3.82 19.29
CA GLN A 209 -5.40 -2.67 19.13
C GLN A 209 -4.93 -1.76 17.99
N GLU A 210 -5.87 -1.30 17.19
CA GLU A 210 -5.60 -0.24 16.22
C GLU A 210 -5.77 1.12 16.89
N ILE A 211 -4.69 1.90 16.96
CA ILE A 211 -4.66 3.24 17.53
C ILE A 211 -4.19 4.25 16.48
N THR A 212 -4.52 5.52 16.65
CA THR A 212 -4.03 6.57 15.74
C THR A 212 -2.53 6.80 15.90
N ALA A 213 -1.85 7.24 14.83
CA ALA A 213 -0.44 7.62 14.88
C ALA A 213 -0.15 8.68 15.95
N LYS A 214 -1.08 9.61 16.17
CA LYS A 214 -0.98 10.64 17.23
C LYS A 214 -0.98 10.02 18.63
N GLU A 215 -1.84 9.04 18.87
CA GLU A 215 -1.91 8.33 20.14
C GLU A 215 -0.66 7.49 20.38
N TYR A 216 -0.18 6.76 19.36
CA TYR A 216 1.08 6.02 19.42
C TYR A 216 2.26 6.92 19.82
N LEU A 217 2.40 8.09 19.21
CA LEU A 217 3.46 9.03 19.54
C LEU A 217 3.35 9.58 20.97
N LYS A 218 2.13 9.77 21.50
CA LYS A 218 1.93 10.15 22.92
C LYS A 218 2.37 9.03 23.87
N ARG A 219 1.97 7.79 23.62
CA ARG A 219 2.38 6.62 24.43
C ARG A 219 3.89 6.45 24.41
N PHE A 220 4.52 6.60 23.25
CA PHE A 220 5.97 6.51 23.09
C PHE A 220 6.73 7.57 23.92
N LYS A 221 6.26 8.82 23.97
CA LYS A 221 6.86 9.89 24.79
C LYS A 221 6.76 9.56 26.29
N LYS A 222 5.60 9.09 26.76
CA LYS A 222 5.36 8.73 28.15
C LYS A 222 6.29 7.61 28.61
N ASN A 223 6.43 6.55 27.82
CA ASN A 223 7.32 5.43 28.14
C ASN A 223 8.81 5.84 28.19
N LYS A 224 9.22 6.76 27.29
CA LYS A 224 10.61 7.28 27.31
C LYS A 224 10.91 8.09 28.57
N ASN A 225 9.96 8.88 29.06
CA ASN A 225 10.12 9.67 30.27
C ASN A 225 10.18 8.76 31.51
N ARG A 226 9.30 7.77 31.61
CA ARG A 226 9.30 6.79 32.71
C ARG A 226 10.63 6.03 32.81
N LYS A 227 11.18 5.55 31.71
CA LYS A 227 12.48 4.88 31.68
C LYS A 227 13.65 5.78 32.10
N LYS A 228 13.57 7.10 31.87
CA LYS A 228 14.57 8.05 32.35
C LYS A 228 14.47 8.34 33.84
N GLU A 229 13.28 8.23 34.41
CA GLU A 229 13.05 8.38 35.87
C GLU A 229 13.49 7.13 36.66
N GLU A 230 13.32 5.95 36.07
CA GLU A 230 13.76 4.66 36.64
C GLU A 230 15.30 4.44 36.59
N GLN A 231 16.04 5.26 35.80
CA GLN A 231 17.49 5.20 35.65
C GLN A 231 18.23 6.31 36.45
N LYS A 232 17.49 7.14 37.19
CA LYS A 232 18.03 8.13 38.16
C LYS A 232 17.92 7.64 39.58
#